data_779d854061b7d83f2d40d72d2fe6d91c
#
_entry.id   779d854061b7d83f2d40d72d2fe6d91c
#
_cell.length_a   1.000
_cell.length_b   1.000
_cell.length_c   1.000
_cell.angle_alpha   90.00
_cell.angle_beta   90.00
_cell.angle_gamma   90.00
#
_symmetry.space_group_name_H-M   'P 1'
#
loop_
_entity.id
_entity.type
_entity.pdbx_description
1 polymer ?
#
loop_
_entity_poly.entity_id
_entity_poly.type
_entity_poly.pdbx_seq_one_letter_code
_entity_poly.pdbx_strand_id
1 'polypeptide(L)' 'MIQEIKIWRSANLMVSRYGEAAKLESAKRAEELAADGDLAGGAVWLRIIDATGQLAITTPSGPVH' A
#
# COMPACT_ATOMS: atom_id res chain seq x y z
N MET A 1 -16.83 5.40 3.13
CA MET A 1 -15.49 5.97 2.99
C MET A 1 -14.53 5.27 3.92
N ILE A 2 -13.35 4.89 3.43
CA ILE A 2 -12.40 4.19 4.27
C ILE A 2 -11.69 5.19 5.17
N GLN A 3 -11.44 4.80 6.39
CA GLN A 3 -10.75 5.68 7.32
C GLN A 3 -9.25 5.59 7.12
N GLU A 4 -8.57 6.68 7.40
CA GLU A 4 -7.14 6.77 7.23
C GLU A 4 -6.36 5.69 7.99
N ILE A 5 -6.82 5.38 9.19
CA ILE A 5 -6.15 4.34 9.97
C ILE A 5 -6.21 2.98 9.31
N LYS A 6 -7.28 2.70 8.58
CA LYS A 6 -7.37 1.43 7.85
C LYS A 6 -6.40 1.39 6.68
N ILE A 7 -6.19 2.53 6.05
CA ILE A 7 -5.20 2.63 4.98
C ILE A 7 -3.80 2.34 5.51
N TRP A 8 -3.46 2.93 6.66
CA TRP A 8 -2.14 2.71 7.27
C TRP A 8 -1.97 1.27 7.73
N ARG A 9 -3.03 0.65 8.25
CA ARG A 9 -2.99 -0.76 8.64
C ARG A 9 -2.76 -1.65 7.43
N SER A 10 -3.45 -1.36 6.33
CA SER A 10 -3.27 -2.14 5.11
C SER A 10 -1.87 -1.97 4.57
N ALA A 11 -1.34 -0.75 4.59
CA ALA A 11 0.01 -0.48 4.13
C ALA A 11 1.03 -1.23 4.98
N ASN A 12 0.86 -1.20 6.31
CA ASN A 12 1.73 -1.95 7.21
C ASN A 12 1.70 -3.44 6.93
N LEU A 13 0.51 -3.97 6.70
CA LEU A 13 0.36 -5.38 6.39
C LEU A 13 1.09 -5.73 5.10
N MET A 14 0.95 -4.89 4.08
CA MET A 14 1.62 -5.13 2.82
C MET A 14 3.14 -5.09 2.98
N VAL A 15 3.65 -4.12 3.71
CA VAL A 15 5.08 -4.02 3.97
C VAL A 15 5.58 -5.23 4.77
N SER A 16 4.79 -5.66 5.75
CA SER A 16 5.14 -6.79 6.58
C SER A 16 5.19 -8.09 5.77
N ARG A 17 4.27 -8.25 4.81
CA ARG A 17 4.20 -9.49 4.04
C ARG A 17 5.13 -9.52 2.85
N TYR A 18 5.27 -8.40 2.17
CA TYR A 18 5.99 -8.36 0.90
C TYR A 18 7.28 -7.56 0.95
N GLY A 19 7.50 -6.82 2.03
CA GLY A 19 8.72 -6.02 2.16
C GLY A 19 8.85 -5.03 1.01
N GLU A 20 9.94 -5.10 0.28
CA GLU A 20 10.19 -4.18 -0.82
C GLU A 20 9.21 -4.33 -1.96
N ALA A 21 8.55 -5.45 -2.07
CA ALA A 21 7.56 -5.68 -3.11
C ALA A 21 6.18 -5.15 -2.74
N ALA A 22 6.00 -4.58 -1.55
CA ALA A 22 4.70 -4.11 -1.09
C ALA A 22 4.07 -3.13 -2.06
N LYS A 23 4.85 -2.19 -2.57
CA LYS A 23 4.34 -1.19 -3.49
C LYS A 23 3.88 -1.83 -4.80
N LEU A 24 4.66 -2.75 -5.31
CA LEU A 24 4.32 -3.45 -6.54
C LEU A 24 3.07 -4.30 -6.37
N GLU A 25 2.97 -5.03 -5.26
CA GLU A 25 1.80 -5.87 -5.00
C GLU A 25 0.55 -5.02 -4.83
N SER A 26 0.67 -3.88 -4.16
CA SER A 26 -0.45 -2.96 -4.01
C SER A 26 -0.89 -2.40 -5.36
N ALA A 27 0.08 -2.09 -6.23
CA ALA A 27 -0.23 -1.60 -7.57
C ALA A 27 -0.98 -2.64 -8.39
N LYS A 28 -0.60 -3.91 -8.27
CA LYS A 28 -1.30 -4.97 -8.97
C LYS A 28 -2.76 -5.06 -8.54
N ARG A 29 -3.02 -4.92 -7.24
CA ARG A 29 -4.39 -4.95 -6.74
C ARG A 29 -5.20 -3.77 -7.25
N ALA A 30 -4.59 -2.59 -7.30
CA ALA A 30 -5.26 -1.41 -7.83
C ALA A 30 -5.63 -1.60 -9.29
N GLU A 31 -4.73 -2.19 -10.07
CA GLU A 31 -5.00 -2.46 -11.48
C GLU A 31 -6.12 -3.49 -11.67
N GLU A 32 -6.11 -4.54 -10.85
CA GLU A 32 -7.14 -5.56 -10.92
C GLU A 32 -8.52 -4.98 -10.64
N LEU A 33 -8.63 -4.14 -9.62
CA LEU A 33 -9.89 -3.53 -9.27
C LEU A 33 -10.36 -2.56 -10.37
N ALA A 34 -9.43 -1.79 -10.92
CA ALA A 34 -9.77 -0.88 -11.99
C ALA A 34 -10.24 -1.63 -13.23
N ALA A 35 -9.61 -2.75 -13.55
CA ALA A 35 -9.99 -3.58 -14.67
C ALA A 35 -11.39 -4.17 -14.49
N ASP A 36 -11.78 -4.44 -13.25
CA ASP A 36 -13.09 -4.96 -12.93
C ASP A 36 -14.15 -3.84 -12.83
N GLY A 37 -13.76 -2.61 -13.05
CA GLY A 37 -14.68 -1.49 -12.95
C GLY A 37 -14.86 -0.93 -11.55
N ASP A 38 -14.11 -1.44 -10.56
CA ASP A 38 -14.23 -0.98 -9.20
C ASP A 38 -13.29 0.21 -8.99
N LEU A 39 -13.70 1.37 -9.45
CA LEU A 39 -12.87 2.56 -9.38
C LEU A 39 -12.66 3.04 -7.95
N ALA A 40 -13.67 2.87 -7.10
CA ALA A 40 -13.54 3.27 -5.70
C ALA A 40 -12.50 2.41 -4.98
N GLY A 41 -12.53 1.10 -5.22
CA GLY A 41 -11.54 0.18 -4.64
C GLY A 41 -10.15 0.46 -5.16
N GLY A 42 -10.04 0.75 -6.45
CA GLY A 42 -8.76 1.12 -7.05
C GLY A 42 -8.19 2.38 -6.41
N ALA A 43 -9.03 3.38 -6.18
CA ALA A 43 -8.59 4.63 -5.56
C ALA A 43 -8.09 4.40 -4.13
N VAL A 44 -8.75 3.52 -3.38
CA VAL A 44 -8.30 3.15 -2.03
C VAL A 44 -6.91 2.52 -2.09
N TRP A 45 -6.69 1.61 -3.04
CA TRP A 45 -5.39 0.97 -3.17
C TRP A 45 -4.29 1.93 -3.60
N LEU A 46 -4.62 2.97 -4.38
CA LEU A 46 -3.65 4.01 -4.71
C LEU A 46 -3.20 4.76 -3.46
N ARG A 47 -4.11 5.00 -2.53
CA ARG A 47 -3.76 5.60 -1.25
C ARG A 47 -2.89 4.66 -0.42
N ILE A 48 -3.15 3.37 -0.48
CA ILE A 48 -2.34 2.38 0.22
C ILE A 48 -0.92 2.36 -0.37
N ILE A 49 -0.79 2.47 -1.69
CA ILE A 49 0.51 2.55 -2.34
C ILE A 49 1.30 3.75 -1.81
N ASP A 50 0.65 4.90 -1.73
CA ASP A 50 1.30 6.10 -1.21
C ASP A 50 1.75 5.89 0.24
N ALA A 51 0.89 5.29 1.04
CA ALA A 51 1.22 5.00 2.44
C ALA A 51 2.38 4.03 2.56
N THR A 52 2.45 3.00 1.71
CA THR A 52 3.58 2.07 1.75
C THR A 52 4.88 2.80 1.39
N GLY A 53 4.80 3.73 0.46
CA GLY A 53 5.97 4.54 0.10
C GLY A 53 6.44 5.39 1.27
N GLN A 54 5.52 5.97 2.01
CA GLN A 54 5.87 6.78 3.18
C GLN A 54 6.45 5.93 4.30
N LEU A 55 5.90 4.74 4.51
CA LEU A 55 6.45 3.83 5.51
C LEU A 55 7.88 3.43 5.16
N ALA A 56 8.15 3.22 3.90
CA ALA A 56 9.49 2.88 3.46
C ALA A 56 10.48 4.01 3.70
N ILE A 57 10.01 5.25 3.60
CA ILE A 57 10.86 6.40 3.85
C ILE A 57 11.11 6.60 5.34
N THR A 58 10.07 6.43 6.15
CA THR A 58 10.18 6.71 7.58
C THR A 58 10.80 5.57 8.36
N THR A 59 10.72 4.36 7.85
CA THR A 59 11.30 3.21 8.51
C THR A 59 12.74 3.06 8.04
N PRO A 60 13.70 3.05 8.94
CA PRO A 60 15.10 2.92 8.52
C PRO A 60 15.25 1.63 7.79
N SER A 61 15.75 1.72 6.61
CA SER A 61 15.95 0.54 5.90
C SER A 61 17.31 0.06 6.18
N GLY A 62 17.47 -0.86 6.65
CA GLY A 62 18.74 -1.36 6.95
C GLY A 62 19.13 -1.05 8.29
N PRO A 63 20.15 -1.58 8.70
CA PRO A 63 20.59 -1.52 9.97
C PRO A 63 21.15 -0.25 10.11
N VAL A 64 20.56 0.40 10.77
CA VAL A 64 21.05 1.54 11.02
C VAL A 64 22.02 1.41 11.89
N HIS A 65 22.27 0.77 12.07
CA HIS A 65 23.10 0.55 12.83
C HIS A 65 23.80 0.51 13.21
#